data_2796d78fd7146b9a4015f96ced40b01e
#
_entry.id   2796d78fd7146b9a4015f96ced40b01e
#
_cell.length_a   1.000
_cell.length_b   1.000
_cell.length_c   1.000
_cell.angle_alpha   90.00
_cell.angle_beta   90.00
_cell.angle_gamma   90.00
#
_symmetry.space_group_name_H-M   'P 1'
#
loop_
_entity.id
_entity.type
_entity.pdbx_description
1 polymer ?
#
loop_
_entity_poly.entity_id
_entity_poly.type
_entity_poly.pdbx_seq_one_letter_code
_entity_poly.pdbx_strand_id
1 'polypeptide(L)'
;MTADELLAALRGRDSSVCIAVAALLKSPAADGGTPFGVAAVAYREDYLAVLREVSGSMGPADAGVLSTDDVRRHLATSVLPRLATERIIEEPRGGWTEATVARFPPALWRVLAGDAAAVRSALLAAAAGGMRTHSTGERPAARVVEGGSRLEGMGLTKAYNRRTVVDDVNVALAQGEIVGLLGPNGAGKTTTFYMLVGLIAPEAGRIMLDGREISGLPMYQRARRGIGYLAQEPSVFRKLTVEDNLMAILETLPLERAERQRRLERLLDELSIKHLRRSRAYALSGGERRRLEITRALVTEPKFMLLDEPFSGVDPIAVHDIQTIVAGLRHKGIGVLITDHNVEQTLDIVDRAYIMFEGRVQVAGTVRELVFDDRVAEMYLGPTLTARLRARLAPAA
;
A
#
# COMPACT_ATOMS: atom_id res chain seq x y z
N MET A 1 14.71 -26.60 9.37
CA MET A 1 13.37 -25.99 9.31
C MET A 1 12.39 -27.10 8.93
N THR A 2 11.41 -27.38 9.77
CA THR A 2 10.32 -28.32 9.51
C THR A 2 9.22 -27.66 8.68
N ALA A 3 8.25 -28.45 8.16
CA ALA A 3 7.09 -27.87 7.46
C ALA A 3 6.29 -26.91 8.35
N ASP A 4 6.11 -27.24 9.63
CA ASP A 4 5.41 -26.40 10.60
C ASP A 4 6.20 -25.12 10.93
N GLU A 5 7.53 -25.20 11.03
CA GLU A 5 8.38 -24.02 11.20
C GLU A 5 8.32 -23.08 9.97
N LEU A 6 8.28 -23.62 8.75
CA LEU A 6 8.07 -22.86 7.53
C LEU A 6 6.70 -22.19 7.52
N LEU A 7 5.63 -22.95 7.82
CA LEU A 7 4.28 -22.41 7.90
C LEU A 7 4.16 -21.32 8.99
N ALA A 8 4.78 -21.54 10.16
CA ALA A 8 4.80 -20.53 11.22
C ALA A 8 5.57 -19.26 10.79
N ALA A 9 6.70 -19.42 10.11
CA ALA A 9 7.50 -18.30 9.59
C ALA A 9 6.77 -17.52 8.49
N LEU A 10 5.90 -18.16 7.71
CA LEU A 10 5.12 -17.54 6.63
C LEU A 10 3.74 -17.04 7.09
N ARG A 11 3.20 -17.57 8.22
CA ARG A 11 1.97 -17.03 8.81
C ARG A 11 2.17 -15.58 9.26
N GLY A 12 1.30 -14.70 8.79
CA GLY A 12 1.41 -13.26 9.05
C GLY A 12 2.35 -12.51 8.10
N ARG A 13 2.95 -13.21 7.13
CA ARG A 13 3.66 -12.62 6.01
C ARG A 13 2.69 -12.13 4.94
N ASP A 14 3.23 -11.37 4.01
CA ASP A 14 2.57 -10.93 2.79
C ASP A 14 1.94 -12.12 2.04
N SER A 15 0.67 -12.01 1.67
CA SER A 15 -0.06 -13.05 0.94
C SER A 15 0.61 -13.46 -0.36
N SER A 16 1.33 -12.54 -1.03
CA SER A 16 2.08 -12.81 -2.26
C SER A 16 3.21 -13.81 -2.03
N VAL A 17 3.87 -13.76 -0.87
CA VAL A 17 4.93 -14.71 -0.48
C VAL A 17 4.35 -16.10 -0.26
N CYS A 18 3.22 -16.19 0.46
CA CYS A 18 2.54 -17.48 0.69
C CYS A 18 2.09 -18.12 -0.63
N ILE A 19 1.51 -17.34 -1.54
CA ILE A 19 1.07 -17.82 -2.87
C ILE A 19 2.26 -18.25 -3.71
N ALA A 20 3.39 -17.54 -3.67
CA ALA A 20 4.58 -17.90 -4.44
C ALA A 20 5.18 -19.24 -3.96
N VAL A 21 5.29 -19.47 -2.66
CA VAL A 21 5.75 -20.76 -2.13
C VAL A 21 4.76 -21.87 -2.48
N ALA A 22 3.45 -21.61 -2.39
CA ALA A 22 2.42 -22.55 -2.80
C ALA A 22 2.52 -22.90 -4.31
N ALA A 23 2.79 -21.91 -5.17
CA ALA A 23 2.97 -22.09 -6.61
C ALA A 23 4.20 -22.96 -6.93
N LEU A 24 5.31 -22.77 -6.21
CA LEU A 24 6.51 -23.60 -6.34
C LEU A 24 6.25 -25.06 -5.91
N LEU A 25 5.34 -25.29 -4.98
CA LEU A 25 4.96 -26.62 -4.49
C LEU A 25 3.90 -27.31 -5.39
N LYS A 26 3.35 -26.63 -6.40
CA LYS A 26 2.27 -27.19 -7.23
C LYS A 26 2.74 -28.30 -8.18
N SER A 27 3.91 -28.13 -8.81
CA SER A 27 4.47 -29.09 -9.77
C SER A 27 6.00 -29.09 -9.72
N PRO A 28 6.61 -29.43 -8.57
CA PRO A 28 8.05 -29.44 -8.45
C PRO A 28 8.65 -30.68 -9.15
N ALA A 29 9.86 -30.55 -9.69
CA ALA A 29 10.67 -31.71 -10.09
C ALA A 29 11.13 -32.52 -8.86
N ALA A 30 11.66 -33.72 -9.09
CA ALA A 30 12.11 -34.61 -8.01
C ALA A 30 13.20 -33.98 -7.10
N ASP A 31 13.96 -33.02 -7.61
CA ASP A 31 14.98 -32.25 -6.89
C ASP A 31 14.45 -30.99 -6.20
N GLY A 32 13.11 -30.77 -6.19
CA GLY A 32 12.48 -29.58 -5.63
C GLY A 32 12.58 -28.34 -6.51
N GLY A 33 12.98 -28.49 -7.77
CA GLY A 33 13.10 -27.39 -8.72
C GLY A 33 11.80 -27.14 -9.49
N THR A 34 11.42 -25.86 -9.67
CA THR A 34 10.27 -25.45 -10.50
C THR A 34 10.75 -24.42 -11.51
N PRO A 35 10.58 -24.65 -12.84
CA PRO A 35 10.91 -23.67 -13.86
C PRO A 35 10.14 -22.38 -13.65
N PHE A 36 10.80 -21.22 -13.85
CA PHE A 36 10.22 -19.90 -13.60
C PHE A 36 8.90 -19.66 -14.35
N GLY A 37 8.83 -20.05 -15.62
CA GLY A 37 7.59 -19.96 -16.40
C GLY A 37 6.43 -20.76 -15.81
N VAL A 38 6.70 -21.98 -15.30
CA VAL A 38 5.71 -22.84 -14.62
C VAL A 38 5.28 -22.23 -13.30
N ALA A 39 6.23 -21.69 -12.51
CA ALA A 39 5.94 -21.01 -11.27
C ALA A 39 5.07 -19.76 -11.49
N ALA A 40 5.32 -18.98 -12.54
CA ALA A 40 4.54 -17.80 -12.87
C ALA A 40 3.08 -18.12 -13.24
N VAL A 41 2.86 -19.18 -14.04
CA VAL A 41 1.50 -19.63 -14.37
C VAL A 41 0.78 -20.13 -13.13
N ALA A 42 1.43 -20.98 -12.31
CA ALA A 42 0.87 -21.49 -11.08
C ALA A 42 0.54 -20.36 -10.07
N TYR A 43 1.43 -19.39 -9.92
CA TYR A 43 1.20 -18.21 -9.07
C TYR A 43 -0.04 -17.43 -9.52
N ARG A 44 -0.17 -17.16 -10.82
CA ARG A 44 -1.33 -16.45 -11.36
C ARG A 44 -2.64 -17.18 -11.07
N GLU A 45 -2.67 -18.49 -11.27
CA GLU A 45 -3.85 -19.32 -11.00
C GLU A 45 -4.20 -19.32 -9.51
N ASP A 46 -3.22 -19.53 -8.64
CA ASP A 46 -3.39 -19.57 -7.19
C ASP A 46 -3.81 -18.18 -6.65
N TYR A 47 -3.21 -17.11 -7.15
CA TYR A 47 -3.59 -15.74 -6.79
C TYR A 47 -5.04 -15.42 -7.17
N LEU A 48 -5.46 -15.77 -8.39
CA LEU A 48 -6.84 -15.58 -8.84
C LEU A 48 -7.83 -16.48 -8.05
N ALA A 49 -7.42 -17.67 -7.67
CA ALA A 49 -8.24 -18.56 -6.83
C ALA A 49 -8.46 -17.97 -5.43
N VAL A 50 -7.40 -17.46 -4.80
CA VAL A 50 -7.47 -16.79 -3.49
C VAL A 50 -8.32 -15.53 -3.57
N LEU A 51 -8.16 -14.72 -4.61
CA LEU A 51 -9.01 -13.54 -4.82
C LEU A 51 -10.49 -13.88 -4.96
N ARG A 52 -10.82 -14.93 -5.72
CA ARG A 52 -12.22 -15.40 -5.85
C ARG A 52 -12.80 -15.85 -4.52
N GLU A 53 -12.01 -16.58 -3.73
CA GLU A 53 -12.42 -17.03 -2.40
C GLU A 53 -12.67 -15.87 -1.43
N VAL A 54 -11.86 -14.81 -1.53
CA VAL A 54 -11.96 -13.62 -0.66
C VAL A 54 -13.07 -12.68 -1.08
N SER A 55 -13.22 -12.41 -2.39
CA SER A 55 -14.17 -11.41 -2.92
C SER A 55 -15.57 -11.94 -3.21
N GLY A 56 -15.76 -13.25 -3.23
CA GLY A 56 -17.06 -13.90 -3.46
C GLY A 56 -17.63 -13.76 -4.88
N SER A 57 -17.07 -12.90 -5.73
CA SER A 57 -17.57 -12.65 -7.08
C SER A 57 -16.53 -11.99 -7.99
N MET A 58 -15.61 -12.78 -8.55
CA MET A 58 -14.79 -12.31 -9.68
C MET A 58 -15.37 -12.84 -10.98
N GLY A 59 -15.83 -11.94 -11.86
CA GLY A 59 -16.27 -12.29 -13.22
C GLY A 59 -15.08 -12.56 -14.17
N PRO A 60 -15.33 -13.15 -15.37
CA PRO A 60 -14.30 -13.39 -16.38
C PRO A 60 -13.52 -12.13 -16.80
N ALA A 61 -14.12 -10.95 -16.71
CA ALA A 61 -13.50 -9.66 -17.05
C ALA A 61 -12.38 -9.27 -16.07
N ASP A 62 -12.48 -9.66 -14.79
CA ASP A 62 -11.49 -9.32 -13.78
C ASP A 62 -10.21 -10.17 -13.91
N ALA A 63 -10.32 -11.37 -14.49
CA ALA A 63 -9.17 -12.24 -14.78
C ALA A 63 -8.26 -11.68 -15.89
N GLY A 64 -8.77 -10.78 -16.74
CA GLY A 64 -8.01 -10.11 -17.81
C GLY A 64 -7.08 -9.00 -17.30
N VAL A 65 -7.29 -8.51 -16.06
CA VAL A 65 -6.50 -7.42 -15.47
C VAL A 65 -5.10 -7.88 -15.05
N LEU A 66 -4.90 -9.18 -14.78
CA LEU A 66 -3.61 -9.73 -14.38
C LEU A 66 -2.95 -10.45 -15.55
N SER A 67 -2.08 -9.78 -16.31
CA SER A 67 -1.34 -10.41 -17.39
C SER A 67 -0.26 -11.35 -16.85
N THR A 68 0.08 -12.39 -17.64
CA THR A 68 1.19 -13.31 -17.28
C THR A 68 2.53 -12.58 -17.19
N ASP A 69 2.72 -11.51 -17.97
CA ASP A 69 3.95 -10.73 -17.98
C ASP A 69 4.08 -9.84 -16.72
N ASP A 70 2.97 -9.31 -16.21
CA ASP A 70 2.97 -8.59 -14.93
C ASP A 70 3.30 -9.53 -13.76
N VAL A 71 2.72 -10.74 -13.79
CA VAL A 71 3.04 -11.78 -12.81
C VAL A 71 4.52 -12.18 -12.86
N ARG A 72 5.06 -12.43 -14.06
CA ARG A 72 6.48 -12.76 -14.24
C ARG A 72 7.37 -11.65 -13.71
N ARG A 73 7.06 -10.42 -14.05
CA ARG A 73 7.82 -9.25 -13.57
C ARG A 73 7.77 -9.16 -12.05
N HIS A 74 6.59 -9.27 -11.45
CA HIS A 74 6.40 -9.22 -10.00
C HIS A 74 7.18 -10.34 -9.29
N LEU A 75 7.07 -11.58 -9.75
CA LEU A 75 7.83 -12.69 -9.19
C LEU A 75 9.33 -12.48 -9.29
N ALA A 76 9.84 -12.08 -10.46
CA ALA A 76 11.27 -11.93 -10.71
C ALA A 76 11.91 -10.78 -9.91
N THR A 77 11.17 -9.69 -9.68
CA THR A 77 11.73 -8.47 -9.08
C THR A 77 11.40 -8.33 -7.59
N SER A 78 10.30 -8.88 -7.12
CA SER A 78 9.84 -8.66 -5.74
C SER A 78 9.82 -9.93 -4.89
N VAL A 79 9.17 -10.98 -5.36
CA VAL A 79 8.84 -12.12 -4.49
C VAL A 79 9.98 -13.13 -4.39
N LEU A 80 10.50 -13.60 -5.54
CA LEU A 80 11.56 -14.62 -5.54
C LEU A 80 12.89 -14.13 -4.96
N PRO A 81 13.36 -12.89 -5.22
CA PRO A 81 14.53 -12.34 -4.55
C PRO A 81 14.39 -12.30 -3.02
N ARG A 82 13.18 -12.00 -2.54
CA ARG A 82 12.87 -12.00 -1.11
C ARG A 82 12.95 -13.42 -0.53
N LEU A 83 12.33 -14.41 -1.19
CA LEU A 83 12.42 -15.81 -0.78
C LEU A 83 13.87 -16.34 -0.76
N ALA A 84 14.69 -15.90 -1.73
CA ALA A 84 16.12 -16.26 -1.77
C ALA A 84 16.91 -15.60 -0.61
N THR A 85 16.66 -14.31 -0.33
CA THR A 85 17.29 -13.60 0.80
C THR A 85 16.94 -14.25 2.14
N GLU A 86 15.71 -14.74 2.29
CA GLU A 86 15.22 -15.46 3.48
C GLU A 86 15.64 -16.94 3.49
N ARG A 87 16.40 -17.41 2.50
CA ARG A 87 16.88 -18.78 2.31
C ARG A 87 15.77 -19.82 2.20
N ILE A 88 14.60 -19.42 1.76
CA ILE A 88 13.46 -20.33 1.48
C ILE A 88 13.68 -21.02 0.13
N ILE A 89 14.29 -20.31 -0.84
CA ILE A 89 14.74 -20.86 -2.12
C ILE A 89 16.21 -20.51 -2.35
N GLU A 90 16.84 -21.21 -3.29
CA GLU A 90 18.22 -20.91 -3.71
C GLU A 90 18.26 -19.67 -4.60
N GLU A 91 19.26 -18.81 -4.42
CA GLU A 91 19.49 -17.66 -5.29
C GLU A 91 20.14 -18.12 -6.61
N PRO A 92 19.52 -17.86 -7.77
CA PRO A 92 20.08 -18.29 -9.05
C PRO A 92 21.26 -17.42 -9.48
N ARG A 93 22.26 -18.05 -10.09
CA ARG A 93 23.36 -17.32 -10.73
C ARG A 93 22.84 -16.61 -11.98
N GLY A 94 22.88 -15.28 -12.02
CA GLY A 94 22.47 -14.50 -13.20
C GLY A 94 21.03 -13.96 -13.15
N GLY A 95 20.35 -14.06 -12.00
CA GLY A 95 19.02 -13.48 -11.78
C GLY A 95 17.87 -14.38 -12.29
N TRP A 96 16.63 -13.85 -12.19
CA TRP A 96 15.38 -14.56 -12.49
C TRP A 96 14.98 -14.34 -13.95
N THR A 97 15.18 -15.34 -14.78
CA THR A 97 14.86 -15.34 -16.22
C THR A 97 14.00 -16.55 -16.57
N GLU A 98 13.45 -16.60 -17.78
CA GLU A 98 12.67 -17.76 -18.29
C GLU A 98 13.42 -19.09 -18.18
N ALA A 99 14.75 -19.09 -18.29
CA ALA A 99 15.59 -20.29 -18.17
C ALA A 99 15.91 -20.65 -16.71
N THR A 100 15.49 -19.82 -15.75
CA THR A 100 15.80 -20.03 -14.35
C THR A 100 14.89 -21.09 -13.73
N VAL A 101 15.44 -21.94 -12.88
CA VAL A 101 14.70 -22.91 -12.08
C VAL A 101 14.78 -22.49 -10.62
N ALA A 102 13.62 -22.16 -10.03
CA ALA A 102 13.52 -21.90 -8.60
C ALA A 102 13.62 -23.22 -7.83
N ARG A 103 14.51 -23.31 -6.87
CA ARG A 103 14.75 -24.53 -6.08
C ARG A 103 14.67 -24.27 -4.60
N PHE A 104 14.06 -25.20 -3.88
CA PHE A 104 14.21 -25.24 -2.43
C PHE A 104 15.60 -25.79 -2.06
N PRO A 105 16.23 -25.30 -0.99
CA PRO A 105 17.45 -25.92 -0.47
C PRO A 105 17.21 -27.43 -0.21
N PRO A 106 18.18 -28.31 -0.52
CA PRO A 106 17.98 -29.76 -0.42
C PRO A 106 17.53 -30.26 0.96
N ALA A 107 17.96 -29.59 2.02
CA ALA A 107 17.55 -29.90 3.39
C ALA A 107 16.06 -29.55 3.64
N LEU A 108 15.58 -28.43 3.09
CA LEU A 108 14.20 -28.01 3.19
C LEU A 108 13.30 -28.89 2.28
N TRP A 109 13.75 -29.15 1.05
CA TRP A 109 13.01 -30.02 0.12
C TRP A 109 12.73 -31.41 0.66
N ARG A 110 13.72 -32.06 1.33
CA ARG A 110 13.51 -33.36 1.96
C ARG A 110 12.36 -33.39 2.98
N VAL A 111 12.11 -32.28 3.64
CA VAL A 111 11.00 -32.15 4.60
C VAL A 111 9.68 -31.87 3.87
N LEU A 112 9.69 -31.01 2.85
CA LEU A 112 8.49 -30.60 2.12
C LEU A 112 7.96 -31.67 1.16
N ALA A 113 8.82 -32.50 0.59
CA ALA A 113 8.45 -33.46 -0.43
C ALA A 113 7.40 -34.50 0.02
N GLY A 114 7.38 -34.86 1.32
CA GLY A 114 6.40 -35.77 1.89
C GLY A 114 5.00 -35.18 2.05
N ASP A 115 4.89 -33.86 2.27
CA ASP A 115 3.65 -33.16 2.63
C ASP A 115 3.37 -31.96 1.77
N ALA A 116 3.95 -31.84 0.57
CA ALA A 116 3.89 -30.67 -0.29
C ALA A 116 2.45 -30.19 -0.55
N ALA A 117 1.50 -31.11 -0.75
CA ALA A 117 0.10 -30.76 -0.99
C ALA A 117 -0.57 -30.16 0.26
N ALA A 118 -0.30 -30.69 1.45
CA ALA A 118 -0.85 -30.17 2.70
C ALA A 118 -0.26 -28.79 3.04
N VAL A 119 1.06 -28.65 2.88
CA VAL A 119 1.75 -27.35 3.08
C VAL A 119 1.23 -26.30 2.10
N ARG A 120 1.06 -26.67 0.82
CA ARG A 120 0.49 -25.80 -0.20
C ARG A 120 -0.92 -25.34 0.18
N SER A 121 -1.80 -26.25 0.58
CA SER A 121 -3.16 -25.93 1.00
C SER A 121 -3.17 -24.97 2.20
N ALA A 122 -2.33 -25.21 3.21
CA ALA A 122 -2.20 -24.35 4.38
C ALA A 122 -1.68 -22.94 4.02
N LEU A 123 -0.77 -22.82 3.06
CA LEU A 123 -0.26 -21.52 2.58
C LEU A 123 -1.32 -20.73 1.83
N LEU A 124 -2.13 -21.39 0.98
CA LEU A 124 -3.23 -20.71 0.28
C LEU A 124 -4.33 -20.27 1.24
N ALA A 125 -4.66 -21.08 2.25
CA ALA A 125 -5.58 -20.68 3.30
C ALA A 125 -5.05 -19.51 4.14
N ALA A 126 -3.75 -19.49 4.45
CA ALA A 126 -3.11 -18.37 5.13
C ALA A 126 -3.13 -17.09 4.29
N ALA A 127 -2.87 -17.21 2.97
CA ALA A 127 -2.95 -16.08 2.04
C ALA A 127 -4.39 -15.53 1.96
N ALA A 128 -5.39 -16.40 1.82
CA ALA A 128 -6.80 -16.01 1.84
C ALA A 128 -7.19 -15.35 3.16
N GLY A 129 -6.74 -15.89 4.29
CA GLY A 129 -6.93 -15.28 5.61
C GLY A 129 -6.32 -13.88 5.69
N GLY A 130 -5.08 -13.71 5.23
CA GLY A 130 -4.41 -12.41 5.15
C GLY A 130 -5.16 -11.41 4.27
N MET A 131 -5.63 -11.82 3.09
CA MET A 131 -6.44 -10.97 2.21
C MET A 131 -7.82 -10.66 2.80
N ARG A 132 -8.47 -11.62 3.49
CA ARG A 132 -9.78 -11.43 4.13
C ARG A 132 -9.73 -10.40 5.27
N THR A 133 -8.66 -10.36 6.05
CA THR A 133 -8.53 -9.36 7.13
C THR A 133 -8.53 -7.93 6.60
N HIS A 134 -8.26 -7.74 5.31
CA HIS A 134 -8.37 -6.45 4.63
C HIS A 134 -9.68 -6.26 3.85
N SER A 135 -10.42 -7.34 3.54
CA SER A 135 -11.64 -7.28 2.71
C SER A 135 -12.95 -7.56 3.45
N THR A 136 -12.94 -8.22 4.59
CA THR A 136 -14.15 -8.52 5.37
C THR A 136 -14.29 -7.63 6.58
N GLY A 137 -15.20 -6.69 6.49
CA GLY A 137 -16.20 -6.16 7.41
C GLY A 137 -15.89 -5.83 8.87
N GLU A 138 -14.97 -6.42 9.54
CA GLU A 138 -14.46 -5.93 10.81
C GLU A 138 -13.15 -5.17 10.55
N ARG A 139 -13.30 -3.97 10.04
CA ARG A 139 -12.19 -3.01 10.11
C ARG A 139 -11.91 -2.81 11.60
N PRO A 140 -10.65 -3.05 12.04
CA PRO A 140 -10.32 -2.65 13.40
C PRO A 140 -10.70 -1.18 13.51
N ALA A 141 -11.56 -0.86 14.47
CA ALA A 141 -12.04 0.51 14.69
C ALA A 141 -10.86 1.47 14.63
N ALA A 142 -11.06 2.64 13.99
CA ALA A 142 -10.02 3.65 13.89
C ALA A 142 -9.39 3.80 15.28
N ARG A 143 -8.10 3.50 15.39
CA ARG A 143 -7.35 3.66 16.63
C ARG A 143 -6.93 5.13 16.73
N VAL A 144 -7.93 6.02 16.75
CA VAL A 144 -7.68 7.43 17.07
C VAL A 144 -6.94 7.44 18.40
N VAL A 145 -5.72 7.96 18.38
CA VAL A 145 -4.90 8.05 19.58
C VAL A 145 -5.58 9.07 20.51
N GLU A 146 -6.09 8.62 21.65
CA GLU A 146 -6.71 9.52 22.65
C GLU A 146 -5.71 10.61 23.03
N GLY A 147 -6.10 11.89 22.86
CA GLY A 147 -5.17 13.03 23.03
C GLY A 147 -4.10 13.15 21.93
N GLY A 148 -4.22 12.37 20.84
CA GLY A 148 -3.30 12.42 19.70
C GLY A 148 -3.39 13.72 18.90
N SER A 149 -2.39 13.93 18.04
CA SER A 149 -2.30 15.09 17.17
C SER A 149 -3.45 15.15 16.16
N ARG A 150 -3.81 16.37 15.73
CA ARG A 150 -4.88 16.64 14.76
C ARG A 150 -4.42 17.65 13.72
N LEU A 151 -4.63 17.32 12.45
CA LEU A 151 -4.43 18.20 11.31
C LEU A 151 -5.80 18.60 10.75
N GLU A 152 -6.05 19.90 10.58
CA GLU A 152 -7.34 20.42 10.14
C GLU A 152 -7.16 21.49 9.07
N GLY A 153 -7.98 21.44 8.03
CA GLY A 153 -8.23 22.54 7.11
C GLY A 153 -9.62 23.11 7.37
N MET A 154 -9.75 24.39 7.58
CA MET A 154 -10.99 25.07 7.97
C MET A 154 -11.31 26.19 7.00
N GLY A 155 -12.44 26.08 6.29
CA GLY A 155 -12.90 27.09 5.34
C GLY A 155 -11.95 27.34 4.18
N LEU A 156 -11.22 26.30 3.73
CA LEU A 156 -10.19 26.43 2.71
C LEU A 156 -10.79 26.89 1.38
N THR A 157 -10.25 27.98 0.82
CA THR A 157 -10.67 28.52 -0.46
C THR A 157 -9.44 28.79 -1.33
N LYS A 158 -9.56 28.45 -2.63
CA LYS A 158 -8.54 28.71 -3.64
C LYS A 158 -9.14 28.94 -5.01
N ALA A 159 -8.69 30.01 -5.66
CA ALA A 159 -9.05 30.30 -7.04
C ALA A 159 -7.81 30.35 -7.95
N TYR A 160 -7.99 30.06 -9.23
CA TYR A 160 -7.03 30.26 -10.31
C TYR A 160 -7.71 30.98 -11.45
N ASN A 161 -7.11 32.06 -11.94
CA ASN A 161 -7.65 32.84 -13.06
C ASN A 161 -9.14 33.21 -12.87
N ARG A 162 -9.52 33.67 -11.67
CA ARG A 162 -10.89 34.01 -11.25
C ARG A 162 -11.88 32.84 -11.21
N ARG A 163 -11.41 31.61 -11.37
CA ARG A 163 -12.23 30.40 -11.20
C ARG A 163 -11.91 29.79 -9.83
N THR A 164 -12.89 29.77 -8.95
CA THR A 164 -12.78 29.08 -7.66
C THR A 164 -12.73 27.58 -7.90
N VAL A 165 -11.66 26.92 -7.43
CA VAL A 165 -11.44 25.48 -7.55
C VAL A 165 -11.60 24.75 -6.22
N VAL A 166 -11.47 25.48 -5.11
CA VAL A 166 -11.78 25.01 -3.75
C VAL A 166 -12.55 26.11 -3.07
N ASP A 167 -13.69 25.79 -2.49
CA ASP A 167 -14.65 26.73 -1.94
C ASP A 167 -15.17 26.22 -0.60
N ASP A 168 -14.79 26.89 0.50
CA ASP A 168 -15.18 26.62 1.88
C ASP A 168 -15.00 25.14 2.30
N VAL A 169 -13.86 24.55 1.96
CA VAL A 169 -13.57 23.15 2.26
C VAL A 169 -13.09 22.98 3.70
N ASN A 170 -13.78 22.08 4.42
CA ASN A 170 -13.44 21.68 5.77
C ASN A 170 -13.03 20.19 5.79
N VAL A 171 -11.79 19.91 6.22
CA VAL A 171 -11.24 18.55 6.34
C VAL A 171 -10.48 18.43 7.64
N ALA A 172 -10.55 17.26 8.25
CA ALA A 172 -9.81 16.97 9.48
C ALA A 172 -9.22 15.56 9.40
N LEU A 173 -8.08 15.37 10.04
CA LEU A 173 -7.35 14.12 10.12
C LEU A 173 -6.82 13.97 11.54
N ALA A 174 -7.17 12.90 12.22
CA ALA A 174 -6.63 12.55 13.52
C ALA A 174 -5.47 11.55 13.39
N GLN A 175 -4.60 11.52 14.38
CA GLN A 175 -3.53 10.56 14.45
C GLN A 175 -4.10 9.15 14.65
N GLY A 176 -3.66 8.18 13.84
CA GLY A 176 -4.13 6.80 13.89
C GLY A 176 -5.43 6.52 13.10
N GLU A 177 -5.90 7.45 12.26
CA GLU A 177 -6.97 7.19 11.30
C GLU A 177 -6.50 7.29 9.84
N ILE A 178 -7.22 6.64 8.94
CA ILE A 178 -7.03 6.76 7.49
C ILE A 178 -8.25 7.43 6.89
N VAL A 179 -8.05 8.58 6.26
CA VAL A 179 -9.11 9.41 5.66
C VAL A 179 -8.92 9.51 4.15
N GLY A 180 -9.99 9.26 3.39
CA GLY A 180 -10.04 9.47 1.95
C GLY A 180 -10.49 10.89 1.59
N LEU A 181 -9.86 11.50 0.59
CA LEU A 181 -10.35 12.71 -0.07
C LEU A 181 -10.66 12.33 -1.52
N LEU A 182 -11.92 12.04 -1.80
CA LEU A 182 -12.40 11.40 -3.02
C LEU A 182 -13.29 12.34 -3.83
N GLY A 183 -13.52 12.02 -5.09
CA GLY A 183 -14.36 12.80 -5.99
C GLY A 183 -13.88 12.72 -7.44
N PRO A 184 -14.65 13.21 -8.41
CA PRO A 184 -14.28 13.19 -9.83
C PRO A 184 -13.07 14.08 -10.13
N ASN A 185 -12.55 13.97 -11.35
CA ASN A 185 -11.48 14.85 -11.82
C ASN A 185 -11.96 16.30 -11.86
N GLY A 186 -11.12 17.23 -11.40
CA GLY A 186 -11.47 18.64 -11.30
C GLY A 186 -12.28 19.04 -10.06
N ALA A 187 -12.60 18.10 -9.15
CA ALA A 187 -13.36 18.38 -7.93
C ALA A 187 -12.59 19.23 -6.88
N GLY A 188 -11.31 19.54 -7.09
CA GLY A 188 -10.52 20.34 -6.16
C GLY A 188 -9.66 19.52 -5.18
N LYS A 189 -9.65 18.19 -5.27
CA LYS A 189 -8.91 17.28 -4.36
C LYS A 189 -7.43 17.63 -4.25
N THR A 190 -6.72 17.61 -5.37
CA THR A 190 -5.27 17.88 -5.43
C THR A 190 -4.94 19.27 -4.90
N THR A 191 -5.77 20.28 -5.21
CA THR A 191 -5.60 21.64 -4.70
C THR A 191 -5.76 21.70 -3.17
N THR A 192 -6.81 21.08 -2.63
CA THR A 192 -7.03 20.97 -1.17
C THR A 192 -5.85 20.23 -0.50
N PHE A 193 -5.44 19.14 -1.08
CA PHE A 193 -4.32 18.34 -0.61
C PHE A 193 -3.02 19.16 -0.58
N TYR A 194 -2.70 19.89 -1.66
CA TYR A 194 -1.51 20.71 -1.75
C TYR A 194 -1.53 21.91 -0.78
N MET A 195 -2.71 22.42 -0.45
CA MET A 195 -2.84 23.40 0.64
C MET A 195 -2.46 22.79 1.98
N LEU A 196 -2.94 21.58 2.29
CA LEU A 196 -2.60 20.87 3.54
C LEU A 196 -1.10 20.55 3.64
N VAL A 197 -0.50 20.11 2.53
CA VAL A 197 0.95 19.83 2.45
C VAL A 197 1.80 21.09 2.59
N GLY A 198 1.30 22.27 2.14
CA GLY A 198 2.02 23.53 2.12
C GLY A 198 2.80 23.78 0.84
N LEU A 199 2.37 23.14 -0.27
CA LEU A 199 2.86 23.44 -1.63
C LEU A 199 2.20 24.67 -2.20
N ILE A 200 0.95 24.93 -1.84
CA ILE A 200 0.20 26.15 -2.19
C ILE A 200 -0.43 26.76 -0.94
N ALA A 201 -0.53 28.09 -0.90
CA ALA A 201 -1.22 28.78 0.17
C ALA A 201 -2.72 28.91 -0.15
N PRO A 202 -3.63 28.73 0.83
CA PRO A 202 -5.02 29.07 0.68
C PRO A 202 -5.19 30.57 0.52
N GLU A 203 -6.23 31.03 -0.19
CA GLU A 203 -6.62 32.43 -0.28
C GLU A 203 -7.49 32.83 0.90
N ALA A 204 -8.30 31.91 1.39
CA ALA A 204 -9.07 32.06 2.63
C ALA A 204 -9.08 30.72 3.39
N GLY A 205 -9.46 30.80 4.66
CA GLY A 205 -9.44 29.67 5.59
C GLY A 205 -8.10 29.50 6.29
N ARG A 206 -8.00 28.47 7.11
CA ARG A 206 -6.82 28.18 7.95
C ARG A 206 -6.49 26.72 7.97
N ILE A 207 -5.20 26.43 8.16
CA ILE A 207 -4.70 25.07 8.37
C ILE A 207 -4.11 25.02 9.77
N MET A 208 -4.63 24.10 10.57
CA MET A 208 -4.29 23.95 11.99
C MET A 208 -3.59 22.62 12.23
N LEU A 209 -2.56 22.62 13.04
CA LEU A 209 -1.91 21.43 13.57
C LEU A 209 -1.86 21.54 15.09
N ASP A 210 -2.54 20.63 15.78
CA ASP A 210 -2.61 20.63 17.26
C ASP A 210 -3.07 22.01 17.81
N GLY A 211 -4.08 22.63 17.18
CA GLY A 211 -4.60 23.94 17.57
C GLY A 211 -3.70 25.13 17.21
N ARG A 212 -2.56 24.90 16.54
CA ARG A 212 -1.67 25.97 16.07
C ARG A 212 -1.82 26.19 14.58
N GLU A 213 -1.93 27.42 14.15
CA GLU A 213 -2.03 27.74 12.74
C GLU A 213 -0.70 27.52 12.01
N ILE A 214 -0.78 26.81 10.87
CA ILE A 214 0.36 26.51 9.99
C ILE A 214 0.11 26.97 8.53
N SER A 215 -0.93 27.75 8.26
CA SER A 215 -1.33 28.17 6.89
C SER A 215 -0.19 28.81 6.11
N GLY A 216 0.58 29.69 6.73
CA GLY A 216 1.72 30.39 6.12
C GLY A 216 3.03 29.60 6.09
N LEU A 217 3.06 28.39 6.65
CA LEU A 217 4.29 27.60 6.71
C LEU A 217 4.52 26.81 5.42
N PRO A 218 5.71 26.90 4.81
CA PRO A 218 6.06 26.10 3.65
C PRO A 218 6.22 24.62 4.02
N MET A 219 6.14 23.73 3.02
CA MET A 219 6.15 22.27 3.16
C MET A 219 7.29 21.76 4.08
N TYR A 220 8.54 22.26 3.92
CA TYR A 220 9.67 21.78 4.73
C TYR A 220 9.52 22.08 6.23
N GLN A 221 8.84 23.18 6.58
CA GLN A 221 8.55 23.48 7.99
C GLN A 221 7.43 22.62 8.54
N ARG A 222 6.43 22.28 7.70
CA ARG A 222 5.37 21.33 8.07
C ARG A 222 5.94 19.91 8.23
N ALA A 223 6.87 19.51 7.37
CA ALA A 223 7.57 18.24 7.49
C ALA A 223 8.31 18.10 8.85
N ARG A 224 8.99 19.15 9.29
CA ARG A 224 9.65 19.20 10.62
C ARG A 224 8.66 19.15 11.79
N ARG A 225 7.37 19.43 11.55
CA ARG A 225 6.30 19.31 12.56
C ARG A 225 5.56 17.96 12.49
N GLY A 226 6.03 17.06 11.65
CA GLY A 226 5.50 15.71 11.55
C GLY A 226 4.46 15.50 10.44
N ILE A 227 4.46 16.31 9.37
CA ILE A 227 3.60 16.08 8.19
C ILE A 227 4.47 15.52 7.06
N GLY A 228 4.37 14.21 6.82
CA GLY A 228 5.00 13.53 5.70
C GLY A 228 4.17 13.66 4.43
N TYR A 229 4.82 13.64 3.28
CA TYR A 229 4.17 13.74 1.97
C TYR A 229 4.74 12.71 0.99
N LEU A 230 3.83 12.00 0.32
CA LEU A 230 4.13 11.13 -0.80
C LEU A 230 3.50 11.71 -2.07
N ALA A 231 4.33 12.16 -2.98
CA ALA A 231 3.90 12.75 -4.25
C ALA A 231 3.33 11.68 -5.21
N GLN A 232 2.47 12.13 -6.13
CA GLN A 232 1.97 11.30 -7.23
C GLN A 232 3.13 10.87 -8.15
N GLU A 233 4.01 11.81 -8.51
CA GLU A 233 5.16 11.51 -9.34
C GLU A 233 6.33 10.92 -8.53
N PRO A 234 7.14 10.04 -9.16
CA PRO A 234 8.28 9.42 -8.51
C PRO A 234 9.29 10.45 -7.99
N SER A 235 9.55 10.40 -6.68
CA SER A 235 10.42 11.35 -5.98
C SER A 235 11.79 10.77 -5.58
N VAL A 236 12.10 9.51 -5.93
CA VAL A 236 13.36 8.87 -5.58
C VAL A 236 14.57 9.44 -6.30
N PHE A 237 15.71 9.46 -5.66
CA PHE A 237 17.00 9.75 -6.30
C PHE A 237 17.43 8.56 -7.17
N ARG A 238 17.06 8.61 -8.45
CA ARG A 238 17.13 7.46 -9.37
C ARG A 238 18.53 6.82 -9.47
N LYS A 239 19.60 7.61 -9.37
CA LYS A 239 21.00 7.14 -9.48
C LYS A 239 21.57 6.61 -8.16
N LEU A 240 20.92 6.87 -7.04
CA LEU A 240 21.31 6.37 -5.72
C LEU A 240 20.76 4.95 -5.49
N THR A 241 21.43 4.22 -4.60
CA THR A 241 20.91 2.94 -4.11
C THR A 241 19.69 3.15 -3.19
N VAL A 242 18.97 2.08 -2.86
CA VAL A 242 17.90 2.12 -1.86
C VAL A 242 18.43 2.63 -0.53
N GLU A 243 19.57 2.11 -0.07
CA GLU A 243 20.25 2.53 1.15
C GLU A 243 20.62 4.02 1.11
N ASP A 244 21.24 4.49 0.03
CA ASP A 244 21.66 5.89 -0.12
C ASP A 244 20.45 6.84 -0.19
N ASN A 245 19.34 6.41 -0.77
CA ASN A 245 18.09 7.17 -0.78
C ASN A 245 17.54 7.45 0.64
N LEU A 246 17.65 6.48 1.54
CA LEU A 246 17.23 6.63 2.93
C LEU A 246 18.28 7.41 3.72
N MET A 247 19.56 7.10 3.52
CA MET A 247 20.66 7.76 4.22
C MET A 247 20.69 9.27 3.91
N ALA A 248 20.43 9.67 2.67
CA ALA A 248 20.37 11.09 2.28
C ALA A 248 19.37 11.90 3.10
N ILE A 249 18.26 11.29 3.55
CA ILE A 249 17.31 11.97 4.43
C ILE A 249 17.76 11.87 5.90
N LEU A 250 18.25 10.69 6.34
CA LEU A 250 18.75 10.50 7.70
C LEU A 250 19.88 11.48 8.05
N GLU A 251 20.73 11.84 7.09
CA GLU A 251 21.83 12.80 7.28
C GLU A 251 21.35 14.23 7.50
N THR A 252 20.12 14.58 7.08
CA THR A 252 19.52 15.90 7.34
C THR A 252 18.99 16.04 8.77
N LEU A 253 18.88 14.91 9.50
CA LEU A 253 18.39 14.90 10.87
C LEU A 253 19.55 15.03 11.87
N PRO A 254 19.32 15.67 13.03
CA PRO A 254 20.33 15.83 14.09
C PRO A 254 20.53 14.50 14.84
N LEU A 255 21.01 13.47 14.15
CA LEU A 255 21.21 12.12 14.68
C LEU A 255 22.68 11.75 14.65
N GLU A 256 23.14 11.05 15.67
CA GLU A 256 24.44 10.40 15.70
C GLU A 256 24.56 9.29 14.65
N ARG A 257 25.76 9.04 14.13
CA ARG A 257 26.02 8.05 13.09
C ARG A 257 25.45 6.66 13.43
N ALA A 258 25.62 6.23 14.68
CA ALA A 258 25.13 4.94 15.14
C ALA A 258 23.58 4.88 15.11
N GLU A 259 22.91 5.98 15.48
CA GLU A 259 21.45 6.05 15.43
C GLU A 259 20.92 6.06 13.98
N ARG A 260 21.57 6.81 13.07
CA ARG A 260 21.23 6.77 11.63
C ARG A 260 21.28 5.35 11.08
N GLN A 261 22.34 4.59 11.45
CA GLN A 261 22.48 3.20 10.98
C GLN A 261 21.38 2.30 11.57
N ARG A 262 21.05 2.42 12.86
CA ARG A 262 19.94 1.66 13.46
C ARG A 262 18.60 1.96 12.80
N ARG A 263 18.30 3.23 12.54
CA ARG A 263 17.07 3.63 11.85
C ARG A 263 17.02 3.12 10.41
N LEU A 264 18.13 3.19 9.70
CA LEU A 264 18.25 2.63 8.35
C LEU A 264 17.89 1.14 8.33
N GLU A 265 18.51 0.33 9.20
CA GLU A 265 18.21 -1.11 9.27
C GLU A 265 16.74 -1.37 9.60
N ARG A 266 16.19 -0.65 10.59
CA ARG A 266 14.77 -0.76 10.95
C ARG A 266 13.84 -0.44 9.77
N LEU A 267 14.08 0.65 9.06
CA LEU A 267 13.27 1.07 7.93
C LEU A 267 13.34 0.09 6.75
N LEU A 268 14.52 -0.46 6.46
CA LEU A 268 14.70 -1.48 5.43
C LEU A 268 13.95 -2.77 5.76
N ASP A 269 13.94 -3.17 7.04
CA ASP A 269 13.21 -4.37 7.49
C ASP A 269 11.69 -4.14 7.51
N GLU A 270 11.23 -3.00 8.03
CA GLU A 270 9.81 -2.67 8.20
C GLU A 270 9.01 -2.73 6.90
N LEU A 271 9.57 -2.22 5.80
CA LEU A 271 8.90 -2.22 4.50
C LEU A 271 9.43 -3.30 3.55
N SER A 272 10.17 -4.26 4.09
CA SER A 272 10.64 -5.45 3.36
C SER A 272 11.45 -5.11 2.09
N ILE A 273 12.28 -4.05 2.14
CA ILE A 273 13.15 -3.63 1.03
C ILE A 273 14.64 -3.86 1.29
N LYS A 274 14.98 -4.58 2.36
CA LYS A 274 16.37 -4.84 2.75
C LYS A 274 17.15 -5.62 1.69
N HIS A 275 16.49 -6.54 1.00
CA HIS A 275 17.08 -7.31 -0.10
C HIS A 275 17.47 -6.43 -1.30
N LEU A 276 16.86 -5.25 -1.43
CA LEU A 276 17.12 -4.26 -2.49
C LEU A 276 18.13 -3.18 -2.08
N ARG A 277 18.70 -3.25 -0.86
CA ARG A 277 19.49 -2.14 -0.29
C ARG A 277 20.57 -1.59 -1.21
N ARG A 278 21.24 -2.46 -2.00
CA ARG A 278 22.30 -2.10 -2.94
C ARG A 278 21.80 -1.85 -4.36
N SER A 279 20.53 -2.11 -4.65
CA SER A 279 19.91 -1.87 -5.95
C SER A 279 19.75 -0.37 -6.18
N ARG A 280 20.05 0.09 -7.40
CA ARG A 280 19.82 1.49 -7.77
C ARG A 280 18.34 1.73 -8.00
N ALA A 281 17.85 2.91 -7.59
CA ALA A 281 16.41 3.19 -7.61
C ALA A 281 15.80 3.19 -9.04
N TYR A 282 16.58 3.40 -10.08
CA TYR A 282 16.10 3.28 -11.47
C TYR A 282 15.82 1.84 -11.90
N ALA A 283 16.40 0.84 -11.22
CA ALA A 283 16.23 -0.57 -11.52
C ALA A 283 15.04 -1.21 -10.79
N LEU A 284 14.40 -0.47 -9.89
CA LEU A 284 13.26 -0.94 -9.10
C LEU A 284 11.99 -1.03 -9.96
N SER A 285 11.18 -2.04 -9.72
CA SER A 285 9.79 -2.12 -10.21
C SER A 285 8.95 -0.95 -9.67
N GLY A 286 7.74 -0.75 -10.23
CA GLY A 286 6.82 0.29 -9.76
C GLY A 286 6.48 0.15 -8.28
N GLY A 287 6.13 -1.06 -7.84
CA GLY A 287 5.79 -1.35 -6.44
C GLY A 287 6.98 -1.19 -5.49
N GLU A 288 8.17 -1.69 -5.85
CA GLU A 288 9.40 -1.53 -5.04
C GLU A 288 9.80 -0.06 -4.92
N ARG A 289 9.69 0.69 -6.00
CA ARG A 289 9.94 2.13 -6.00
C ARG A 289 8.95 2.85 -5.08
N ARG A 290 7.66 2.49 -5.13
CA ARG A 290 6.64 3.07 -4.26
C ARG A 290 6.89 2.74 -2.79
N ARG A 291 7.32 1.51 -2.48
CA ARG A 291 7.77 1.15 -1.12
C ARG A 291 8.95 2.01 -0.67
N LEU A 292 9.96 2.21 -1.52
CA LEU A 292 11.10 3.09 -1.20
C LEU A 292 10.65 4.53 -0.94
N GLU A 293 9.72 5.08 -1.73
CA GLU A 293 9.17 6.42 -1.55
C GLU A 293 8.46 6.58 -0.20
N ILE A 294 7.61 5.60 0.16
CA ILE A 294 6.94 5.57 1.46
C ILE A 294 7.99 5.48 2.57
N THR A 295 9.00 4.60 2.44
CA THR A 295 10.07 4.46 3.43
C THR A 295 10.81 5.77 3.64
N ARG A 296 11.14 6.49 2.55
CA ARG A 296 11.77 7.81 2.63
C ARG A 296 10.94 8.83 3.39
N ALA A 297 9.62 8.84 3.16
CA ALA A 297 8.73 9.74 3.88
C ALA A 297 8.62 9.38 5.38
N LEU A 298 8.81 8.11 5.74
CA LEU A 298 8.81 7.65 7.13
C LEU A 298 10.12 7.92 7.88
N VAL A 299 11.20 8.26 7.20
CA VAL A 299 12.50 8.57 7.83
C VAL A 299 12.38 9.66 8.91
N THR A 300 11.48 10.64 8.69
CA THR A 300 11.26 11.77 9.61
C THR A 300 10.32 11.45 10.77
N GLU A 301 9.85 10.21 10.89
CA GLU A 301 8.89 9.74 11.91
C GLU A 301 7.64 10.66 11.97
N PRO A 302 6.90 10.80 10.87
CA PRO A 302 5.80 11.74 10.78
C PRO A 302 4.61 11.30 11.66
N LYS A 303 3.85 12.28 12.17
CA LYS A 303 2.55 12.05 12.82
C LYS A 303 1.44 11.84 11.79
N PHE A 304 1.60 12.45 10.63
CA PHE A 304 0.65 12.40 9.50
C PHE A 304 1.38 12.08 8.21
N MET A 305 0.79 11.22 7.39
CA MET A 305 1.23 10.94 6.02
C MET A 305 0.13 11.37 5.04
N LEU A 306 0.48 12.25 4.14
CA LEU A 306 -0.39 12.69 3.06
C LEU A 306 0.06 12.00 1.78
N LEU A 307 -0.80 11.14 1.21
CA LEU A 307 -0.50 10.26 0.08
C LEU A 307 -1.31 10.71 -1.14
N ASP A 308 -0.62 11.24 -2.16
CA ASP A 308 -1.24 11.67 -3.40
C ASP A 308 -1.19 10.54 -4.42
N GLU A 309 -2.36 9.98 -4.74
CA GLU A 309 -2.56 8.85 -5.66
C GLU A 309 -1.54 7.71 -5.44
N PRO A 310 -1.49 7.09 -4.23
CA PRO A 310 -0.48 6.09 -3.92
C PRO A 310 -0.55 4.82 -4.78
N PHE A 311 -1.70 4.54 -5.41
CA PHE A 311 -1.93 3.35 -6.23
C PHE A 311 -1.73 3.62 -7.73
N SER A 312 -1.51 4.88 -8.13
CA SER A 312 -1.34 5.25 -9.53
C SER A 312 -0.05 4.68 -10.13
N GLY A 313 -0.16 4.06 -11.31
CA GLY A 313 0.99 3.49 -12.03
C GLY A 313 1.64 2.27 -11.36
N VAL A 314 0.95 1.66 -10.40
CA VAL A 314 1.38 0.43 -9.71
C VAL A 314 0.60 -0.75 -10.29
N ASP A 315 1.28 -1.88 -10.45
CA ASP A 315 0.61 -3.11 -10.90
C ASP A 315 -0.40 -3.61 -9.85
N PRO A 316 -1.49 -4.29 -10.27
CA PRO A 316 -2.55 -4.71 -9.36
C PRO A 316 -2.10 -5.59 -8.19
N ILE A 317 -1.02 -6.36 -8.37
CA ILE A 317 -0.48 -7.22 -7.31
C ILE A 317 0.20 -6.35 -6.24
N ALA A 318 1.00 -5.38 -6.67
CA ALA A 318 1.70 -4.49 -5.77
C ALA A 318 0.77 -3.47 -5.08
N VAL A 319 -0.43 -3.20 -5.62
CA VAL A 319 -1.42 -2.36 -4.95
C VAL A 319 -1.80 -2.91 -3.58
N HIS A 320 -2.05 -4.22 -3.48
CA HIS A 320 -2.39 -4.86 -2.21
C HIS A 320 -1.27 -4.71 -1.16
N ASP A 321 -0.02 -4.82 -1.59
CA ASP A 321 1.14 -4.59 -0.72
C ASP A 321 1.16 -3.15 -0.18
N ILE A 322 0.88 -2.18 -1.05
CA ILE A 322 0.82 -0.76 -0.65
C ILE A 322 -0.35 -0.53 0.30
N GLN A 323 -1.52 -1.13 0.05
CA GLN A 323 -2.66 -1.07 0.97
C GLN A 323 -2.28 -1.62 2.35
N THR A 324 -1.57 -2.75 2.41
CA THR A 324 -1.07 -3.34 3.66
C THR A 324 -0.11 -2.41 4.39
N ILE A 325 0.82 -1.77 3.67
CA ILE A 325 1.74 -0.78 4.24
C ILE A 325 0.95 0.39 4.84
N VAL A 326 0.01 0.96 4.07
CA VAL A 326 -0.81 2.10 4.52
C VAL A 326 -1.65 1.74 5.74
N ALA A 327 -2.30 0.57 5.74
CA ALA A 327 -3.01 0.06 6.91
C ALA A 327 -2.07 -0.11 8.14
N GLY A 328 -0.82 -0.54 7.90
CA GLY A 328 0.22 -0.64 8.93
C GLY A 328 0.60 0.72 9.55
N LEU A 329 0.54 1.82 8.80
CA LEU A 329 0.81 3.16 9.32
C LEU A 329 -0.19 3.55 10.42
N ARG A 330 -1.46 3.20 10.27
CA ARG A 330 -2.48 3.40 11.30
C ARG A 330 -2.12 2.70 12.61
N HIS A 331 -1.63 1.45 12.54
CA HIS A 331 -1.22 0.71 13.74
C HIS A 331 -0.01 1.33 14.45
N LYS A 332 0.79 2.11 13.73
CA LYS A 332 1.89 2.91 14.30
C LYS A 332 1.42 4.25 14.87
N GLY A 333 0.11 4.52 14.88
CA GLY A 333 -0.45 5.77 15.32
C GLY A 333 -0.22 6.92 14.33
N ILE A 334 0.06 6.66 13.06
CA ILE A 334 0.21 7.69 12.02
C ILE A 334 -1.16 7.94 11.38
N GLY A 335 -1.61 9.20 11.35
CA GLY A 335 -2.81 9.60 10.60
C GLY A 335 -2.49 9.65 9.10
N VAL A 336 -3.37 9.13 8.25
CA VAL A 336 -3.14 9.08 6.80
C VAL A 336 -4.26 9.77 6.03
N LEU A 337 -3.93 10.72 5.16
CA LEU A 337 -4.85 11.29 4.19
C LEU A 337 -4.48 10.76 2.80
N ILE A 338 -5.47 10.22 2.08
CA ILE A 338 -5.27 9.64 0.76
C ILE A 338 -6.15 10.33 -0.27
N THR A 339 -5.57 10.72 -1.40
CA THR A 339 -6.31 10.98 -2.64
C THR A 339 -6.04 9.84 -3.61
N ASP A 340 -7.05 9.35 -4.30
CA ASP A 340 -6.85 8.42 -5.42
C ASP A 340 -8.04 8.47 -6.37
N HIS A 341 -7.81 8.11 -7.62
CA HIS A 341 -8.86 7.92 -8.61
C HIS A 341 -9.46 6.50 -8.57
N ASN A 342 -8.75 5.54 -7.98
CA ASN A 342 -9.24 4.19 -7.75
C ASN A 342 -10.06 4.13 -6.46
N VAL A 343 -11.34 4.41 -6.60
CA VAL A 343 -12.28 4.53 -5.47
C VAL A 343 -12.36 3.26 -4.66
N GLU A 344 -12.49 2.10 -5.31
CA GLU A 344 -12.67 0.81 -4.64
C GLU A 344 -11.47 0.47 -3.77
N GLN A 345 -10.26 0.58 -4.32
CA GLN A 345 -9.02 0.31 -3.60
C GLN A 345 -8.82 1.26 -2.41
N THR A 346 -9.26 2.51 -2.54
CA THR A 346 -9.19 3.50 -1.45
C THR A 346 -10.23 3.21 -0.37
N LEU A 347 -11.48 2.93 -0.77
CA LEU A 347 -12.55 2.60 0.17
C LEU A 347 -12.26 1.31 0.97
N ASP A 348 -11.40 0.43 0.48
CA ASP A 348 -11.00 -0.77 1.20
C ASP A 348 -10.17 -0.50 2.46
N ILE A 349 -9.44 0.61 2.51
CA ILE A 349 -8.49 0.88 3.59
C ILE A 349 -8.82 2.11 4.45
N VAL A 350 -9.69 3.03 3.97
CA VAL A 350 -10.03 4.23 4.72
C VAL A 350 -11.08 3.93 5.82
N ASP A 351 -11.00 4.64 6.93
CA ASP A 351 -11.99 4.60 8.00
C ASP A 351 -13.23 5.45 7.63
N ARG A 352 -12.98 6.60 7.02
CA ARG A 352 -13.99 7.54 6.50
C ARG A 352 -13.46 8.31 5.31
N ALA A 353 -14.33 8.99 4.58
CA ALA A 353 -13.88 9.84 3.49
C ALA A 353 -14.72 11.12 3.35
N TYR A 354 -14.15 12.08 2.67
CA TYR A 354 -14.79 13.28 2.16
C TYR A 354 -15.01 13.11 0.66
N ILE A 355 -16.23 13.30 0.20
CA ILE A 355 -16.56 13.30 -1.23
C ILE A 355 -16.62 14.75 -1.70
N MET A 356 -15.66 15.14 -2.55
CA MET A 356 -15.60 16.46 -3.15
C MET A 356 -16.27 16.48 -4.52
N PHE A 357 -17.01 17.53 -4.78
CA PHE A 357 -17.61 17.79 -6.08
C PHE A 357 -17.67 19.33 -6.26
N GLU A 358 -17.26 19.83 -7.44
CA GLU A 358 -17.26 21.26 -7.79
C GLU A 358 -16.61 22.16 -6.73
N GLY A 359 -15.48 21.75 -6.21
CA GLY A 359 -14.69 22.53 -5.24
C GLY A 359 -15.17 22.46 -3.80
N ARG A 360 -16.21 21.73 -3.48
CA ARG A 360 -16.81 21.66 -2.13
C ARG A 360 -16.86 20.21 -1.64
N VAL A 361 -16.85 20.04 -0.31
CA VAL A 361 -17.19 18.75 0.31
C VAL A 361 -18.71 18.62 0.31
N GLN A 362 -19.24 17.64 -0.42
CA GLN A 362 -20.66 17.40 -0.52
C GLN A 362 -21.17 16.44 0.56
N VAL A 363 -20.37 15.39 0.83
CA VAL A 363 -20.70 14.36 1.82
C VAL A 363 -19.41 13.97 2.54
N ALA A 364 -19.51 13.73 3.84
CA ALA A 364 -18.44 13.18 4.66
C ALA A 364 -19.02 12.13 5.60
N GLY A 365 -18.32 11.02 5.79
CA GLY A 365 -18.79 9.96 6.67
C GLY A 365 -17.94 8.71 6.57
N THR A 366 -18.30 7.68 7.31
CA THR A 366 -17.72 6.35 7.24
C THR A 366 -17.98 5.74 5.86
N VAL A 367 -17.17 4.74 5.49
CA VAL A 367 -17.36 4.08 4.19
C VAL A 367 -18.77 3.52 4.04
N ARG A 368 -19.34 2.97 5.12
CA ARG A 368 -20.71 2.45 5.09
C ARG A 368 -21.72 3.57 4.80
N GLU A 369 -21.65 4.69 5.50
CA GLU A 369 -22.54 5.84 5.28
C GLU A 369 -22.44 6.33 3.84
N LEU A 370 -21.23 6.47 3.29
CA LEU A 370 -21.01 6.95 1.93
C LEU A 370 -21.55 6.00 0.86
N VAL A 371 -21.39 4.68 1.03
CA VAL A 371 -21.84 3.67 0.06
C VAL A 371 -23.37 3.57 0.04
N PHE A 372 -24.05 3.86 1.16
CA PHE A 372 -25.52 3.84 1.25
C PHE A 372 -26.15 5.23 1.01
N ASP A 373 -25.37 6.30 0.82
CA ASP A 373 -25.89 7.61 0.41
C ASP A 373 -26.13 7.62 -1.12
N ASP A 374 -27.39 7.82 -1.52
CA ASP A 374 -27.80 7.80 -2.93
C ASP A 374 -27.17 8.96 -3.72
N ARG A 375 -26.92 10.11 -3.10
CA ARG A 375 -26.24 11.25 -3.74
C ARG A 375 -24.80 10.89 -4.13
N VAL A 376 -24.09 10.16 -3.26
CA VAL A 376 -22.73 9.67 -3.54
C VAL A 376 -22.76 8.65 -4.67
N ALA A 377 -23.76 7.76 -4.68
CA ALA A 377 -23.99 6.79 -5.73
C ALA A 377 -24.18 7.46 -7.10
N GLU A 378 -25.03 8.48 -7.17
CA GLU A 378 -25.36 9.18 -8.42
C GLU A 378 -24.21 10.08 -8.93
N MET A 379 -23.56 10.85 -8.02
CA MET A 379 -22.55 11.83 -8.44
C MET A 379 -21.15 11.26 -8.64
N TYR A 380 -20.84 10.09 -8.04
CA TYR A 380 -19.44 9.64 -7.99
C TYR A 380 -19.23 8.13 -8.20
N LEU A 381 -19.91 7.25 -7.44
CA LEU A 381 -19.64 5.81 -7.49
C LEU A 381 -20.20 5.15 -8.76
N GLY A 382 -21.35 5.60 -9.23
CA GLY A 382 -22.11 4.98 -10.30
C GLY A 382 -22.82 3.68 -9.87
N PRO A 383 -23.79 3.19 -10.66
CA PRO A 383 -24.71 2.12 -10.24
C PRO A 383 -23.98 0.77 -10.02
N THR A 384 -23.04 0.42 -10.88
CA THR A 384 -22.36 -0.90 -10.82
C THR A 384 -21.49 -1.04 -9.59
N LEU A 385 -20.65 -0.03 -9.30
CA LEU A 385 -19.78 -0.05 -8.13
C LEU A 385 -20.60 0.04 -6.83
N THR A 386 -21.62 0.89 -6.82
CA THR A 386 -22.54 1.01 -5.66
C THR A 386 -23.20 -0.30 -5.32
N ALA A 387 -23.78 -1.02 -6.31
CA ALA A 387 -24.43 -2.31 -6.08
C ALA A 387 -23.44 -3.34 -5.50
N ARG A 388 -22.21 -3.40 -6.02
CA ARG A 388 -21.16 -4.31 -5.54
C ARG A 388 -20.73 -3.97 -4.10
N LEU A 389 -20.51 -2.70 -3.79
CA LEU A 389 -20.11 -2.26 -2.46
C LEU A 389 -21.24 -2.44 -1.44
N ARG A 390 -22.50 -2.17 -1.81
CA ARG A 390 -23.66 -2.40 -0.94
C ARG A 390 -23.83 -3.88 -0.61
N ALA A 391 -23.69 -4.77 -1.60
CA ALA A 391 -23.74 -6.22 -1.37
C ALA A 391 -22.64 -6.69 -0.40
N ARG A 392 -21.43 -6.14 -0.51
CA ARG A 392 -20.30 -6.47 0.37
C ARG A 392 -20.47 -5.95 1.80
N LEU A 393 -21.12 -4.80 1.98
CA LEU A 393 -21.30 -4.13 3.27
C LEU A 393 -22.66 -4.43 3.91
N ALA A 394 -23.55 -5.18 3.25
CA ALA A 394 -24.81 -5.64 3.81
C ALA A 394 -24.50 -6.56 5.01
N PRO A 395 -25.27 -6.46 6.12
CA PRO A 395 -25.15 -7.43 7.19
C PRO A 395 -25.43 -8.83 6.64
N ALA A 396 -24.64 -9.82 7.08
CA ALA A 396 -24.96 -11.23 6.79
C ALA A 396 -26.38 -11.51 7.31
N ALA A 397 -27.26 -11.99 6.42
CA ALA A 397 -28.64 -12.32 6.72
C ALA A 397 -28.71 -13.54 7.64
#